data_21469aa6fb0fa94f50aa981d936c43f2
#
_entry.id   21469aa6fb0fa94f50aa981d936c43f2
#
_cell.length_a   1.000
_cell.length_b   1.000
_cell.length_c   1.000
_cell.angle_alpha   90.00
_cell.angle_beta   90.00
_cell.angle_gamma   90.00
#
_symmetry.space_group_name_H-M   'P 1'
#
loop_
_entity.id
_entity.type
_entity.pdbx_description
1 polymer ?
#
loop_
_entity_poly.entity_id
_entity_poly.type
_entity_poly.pdbx_seq_one_letter_code
_entity_poly.pdbx_strand_id
1 'polypeptide(L)'
;MPEFSIVTIVKGRRKQLANLLESIKASTILPCDVQVVCMDDLDGIAIPDGLHVNIHLIKEIHTLPLAAARNMGISAAETGKVIFIDVDCIVSPTLFANLLMTLQAENIVTAYPLYLPVVPDTGSYADLKHQAVTHPSRERIPVGEPVEHLQFWSLLFAIQKQTFEKIGGFDESFIGYGAEDTDFAMMFHRADVKLIFVHDFVLHQYHDKYDPPVNHFQSIIENAIRYKQKWKVLPMQRWLKAFEKMGLIKIDQTDNISVIQKPTDSQIKNSVSKHPY
;
A
#
# COMPACT_ATOMS: atom_id res chain seq x y z
N MET A 1 -11.34 -24.93 -4.65
CA MET A 1 -10.26 -23.98 -4.27
C MET A 1 -10.95 -22.79 -3.62
N PRO A 2 -10.30 -22.07 -2.70
CA PRO A 2 -10.95 -20.89 -2.12
C PRO A 2 -11.16 -19.82 -3.20
N GLU A 3 -12.38 -19.29 -3.29
CA GLU A 3 -12.70 -18.16 -4.17
C GLU A 3 -12.17 -16.87 -3.55
N PHE A 4 -11.46 -16.07 -4.34
CA PHE A 4 -10.92 -14.78 -3.92
C PHE A 4 -10.71 -13.84 -5.10
N SER A 5 -10.78 -12.56 -4.84
CA SER A 5 -10.50 -11.47 -5.78
C SER A 5 -9.18 -10.79 -5.44
N ILE A 6 -8.49 -10.29 -6.45
CA ILE A 6 -7.32 -9.41 -6.28
C ILE A 6 -7.73 -7.98 -6.64
N VAL A 7 -7.21 -7.02 -5.89
CA VAL A 7 -7.38 -5.59 -6.15
C VAL A 7 -6.01 -4.94 -6.23
N THR A 8 -5.77 -4.13 -7.25
CA THR A 8 -4.58 -3.28 -7.37
C THR A 8 -4.96 -1.89 -7.87
N ILE A 9 -4.18 -0.88 -7.47
CA ILE A 9 -4.35 0.51 -7.92
C ILE A 9 -3.10 0.93 -8.68
N VAL A 10 -3.25 1.72 -9.75
CA VAL A 10 -2.13 2.09 -10.61
C VAL A 10 -2.20 3.54 -11.07
N LYS A 11 -1.05 4.21 -11.06
CA LYS A 11 -0.80 5.49 -11.72
C LYS A 11 0.58 5.47 -12.37
N GLY A 12 0.66 5.50 -13.70
CA GLY A 12 1.90 5.60 -14.49
C GLY A 12 2.83 4.38 -14.47
N ARG A 13 2.62 3.36 -13.65
CA ARG A 13 3.53 2.22 -13.43
C ARG A 13 3.17 0.99 -14.28
N ARG A 14 3.10 1.15 -15.61
CA ARG A 14 2.62 0.09 -16.53
C ARG A 14 3.50 -1.16 -16.53
N LYS A 15 4.84 -0.98 -16.48
CA LYS A 15 5.78 -2.10 -16.42
C LYS A 15 5.64 -2.88 -15.12
N GLN A 16 5.51 -2.18 -13.99
CA GLN A 16 5.29 -2.83 -12.70
C GLN A 16 3.96 -3.59 -12.68
N LEU A 17 2.90 -3.01 -13.25
CA LEU A 17 1.61 -3.70 -13.39
C LEU A 17 1.73 -4.99 -14.23
N ALA A 18 2.44 -4.95 -15.35
CA ALA A 18 2.65 -6.13 -16.17
C ALA A 18 3.37 -7.24 -15.40
N ASN A 19 4.43 -6.90 -14.65
CA ASN A 19 5.16 -7.84 -13.80
C ASN A 19 4.28 -8.40 -12.65
N LEU A 20 3.43 -7.57 -12.04
CA LEU A 20 2.47 -8.03 -11.03
C LEU A 20 1.50 -9.06 -11.65
N LEU A 21 0.88 -8.74 -12.78
CA LEU A 21 -0.08 -9.63 -13.45
C LEU A 21 0.57 -10.94 -13.91
N GLU A 22 1.82 -10.88 -14.39
CA GLU A 22 2.61 -12.07 -14.72
C GLU A 22 2.83 -12.96 -13.49
N SER A 23 3.19 -12.37 -12.35
CA SER A 23 3.42 -13.12 -11.11
C SER A 23 2.12 -13.69 -10.52
N ILE A 24 0.98 -12.99 -10.67
CA ILE A 24 -0.34 -13.51 -10.30
C ILE A 24 -0.66 -14.76 -11.12
N LYS A 25 -0.45 -14.72 -12.44
CA LYS A 25 -0.68 -15.85 -13.32
C LYS A 25 0.21 -17.07 -12.98
N ALA A 26 1.42 -16.82 -12.44
CA ALA A 26 2.35 -17.87 -12.03
C ALA A 26 2.07 -18.45 -10.63
N SER A 27 1.04 -17.99 -9.94
CA SER A 27 0.70 -18.46 -8.59
C SER A 27 0.07 -19.85 -8.59
N THR A 28 0.25 -20.58 -7.49
CA THR A 28 -0.26 -21.96 -7.32
C THR A 28 -1.79 -22.04 -7.28
N ILE A 29 -2.45 -20.95 -6.90
CA ILE A 29 -3.90 -20.76 -6.98
C ILE A 29 -4.18 -19.44 -7.67
N LEU A 30 -5.20 -19.43 -8.55
CA LEU A 30 -5.58 -18.24 -9.31
C LEU A 30 -6.80 -17.54 -8.69
N PRO A 31 -6.89 -16.21 -8.77
CA PRO A 31 -8.08 -15.47 -8.36
C PRO A 31 -9.25 -15.72 -9.33
N CYS A 32 -10.47 -15.51 -8.84
CA CYS A 32 -11.67 -15.47 -9.71
C CYS A 32 -11.63 -14.24 -10.61
N ASP A 33 -11.18 -13.11 -10.09
CA ASP A 33 -11.09 -11.84 -10.79
C ASP A 33 -9.93 -10.99 -10.24
N VAL A 34 -9.46 -10.06 -11.08
CA VAL A 34 -8.47 -9.02 -10.72
C VAL A 34 -9.08 -7.66 -11.04
N GLN A 35 -9.27 -6.83 -10.03
CA GLN A 35 -9.77 -5.47 -10.17
C GLN A 35 -8.58 -4.50 -10.24
N VAL A 36 -8.39 -3.85 -11.40
CA VAL A 36 -7.32 -2.85 -11.62
C VAL A 36 -7.94 -1.47 -11.64
N VAL A 37 -7.61 -0.62 -10.66
CA VAL A 37 -8.12 0.75 -10.59
C VAL A 37 -7.05 1.72 -11.06
N CYS A 38 -7.26 2.33 -12.22
CA CYS A 38 -6.37 3.32 -12.83
C CYS A 38 -6.70 4.71 -12.30
N MET A 39 -5.68 5.45 -11.88
CA MET A 39 -5.80 6.83 -11.35
C MET A 39 -5.27 7.88 -12.36
N ASP A 40 -5.02 7.47 -13.60
CA ASP A 40 -4.55 8.33 -14.71
C ASP A 40 -5.31 8.02 -16.00
N ASP A 41 -4.83 7.09 -16.80
CA ASP A 41 -5.42 6.66 -18.08
C ASP A 41 -5.44 5.13 -18.17
N LEU A 42 -5.94 4.61 -19.28
CA LEU A 42 -6.01 3.18 -19.55
C LEU A 42 -4.97 2.69 -20.58
N ASP A 43 -4.12 3.59 -21.06
CA ASP A 43 -3.18 3.28 -22.13
C ASP A 43 -2.06 2.35 -21.65
N GLY A 44 -1.66 1.41 -22.52
CA GLY A 44 -0.52 0.53 -22.30
C GLY A 44 -0.73 -0.55 -21.22
N ILE A 45 -1.97 -0.87 -20.86
CA ILE A 45 -2.27 -2.00 -19.95
C ILE A 45 -2.26 -3.28 -20.77
N ALA A 46 -1.27 -4.14 -20.50
CA ALA A 46 -1.20 -5.48 -21.06
C ALA A 46 -1.80 -6.49 -20.06
N ILE A 47 -2.82 -7.22 -20.50
CA ILE A 47 -3.48 -8.26 -19.69
C ILE A 47 -2.96 -9.63 -20.16
N PRO A 48 -2.37 -10.44 -19.28
CA PRO A 48 -1.98 -11.80 -19.62
C PRO A 48 -3.21 -12.70 -19.90
N ASP A 49 -3.13 -13.55 -20.91
CA ASP A 49 -4.16 -14.55 -21.17
C ASP A 49 -4.42 -15.43 -19.94
N GLY A 50 -5.67 -15.74 -19.69
CA GLY A 50 -6.11 -16.64 -18.60
C GLY A 50 -6.31 -15.95 -17.24
N LEU A 51 -6.19 -14.63 -17.13
CA LEU A 51 -6.66 -13.85 -15.99
C LEU A 51 -7.96 -13.10 -16.36
N HIS A 52 -8.95 -13.16 -15.49
CA HIS A 52 -10.14 -12.33 -15.58
C HIS A 52 -9.84 -10.96 -14.95
N VAL A 53 -9.58 -9.95 -15.76
CA VAL A 53 -9.18 -8.61 -15.30
C VAL A 53 -10.25 -7.59 -15.65
N ASN A 54 -10.76 -6.91 -14.64
CA ASN A 54 -11.69 -5.78 -14.76
C ASN A 54 -10.93 -4.48 -14.51
N ILE A 55 -11.06 -3.50 -15.39
CA ILE A 55 -10.35 -2.23 -15.32
C ILE A 55 -11.33 -1.11 -15.01
N HIS A 56 -10.99 -0.31 -14.00
CA HIS A 56 -11.76 0.86 -13.56
C HIS A 56 -10.91 2.12 -13.72
N LEU A 57 -11.54 3.25 -13.97
CA LEU A 57 -10.87 4.56 -14.09
C LEU A 57 -11.46 5.54 -13.09
N ILE A 58 -10.59 6.11 -12.25
CA ILE A 58 -10.90 7.30 -11.45
C ILE A 58 -10.38 8.53 -12.19
N LYS A 59 -11.30 9.39 -12.64
CA LYS A 59 -10.97 10.65 -13.34
C LYS A 59 -10.68 11.78 -12.35
N GLU A 60 -9.61 11.66 -11.57
CA GLU A 60 -9.13 12.75 -10.72
C GLU A 60 -7.76 13.24 -11.21
N ILE A 61 -7.77 14.40 -11.88
CA ILE A 61 -6.60 14.89 -12.63
C ILE A 61 -5.52 15.51 -11.72
N HIS A 62 -5.89 16.04 -10.56
CA HIS A 62 -4.99 16.87 -9.73
C HIS A 62 -4.56 16.28 -8.41
N THR A 63 -5.14 15.16 -8.01
CA THR A 63 -4.86 14.50 -6.72
C THR A 63 -4.46 13.04 -6.90
N LEU A 64 -3.95 12.43 -5.84
CA LEU A 64 -3.68 11.01 -5.78
C LEU A 64 -4.76 10.36 -4.88
N PRO A 65 -5.86 9.83 -5.44
CA PRO A 65 -7.02 9.37 -4.67
C PRO A 65 -6.83 7.92 -4.16
N LEU A 66 -5.78 7.68 -3.35
CA LEU A 66 -5.40 6.32 -2.92
C LEU A 66 -6.52 5.61 -2.15
N ALA A 67 -7.15 6.29 -1.19
CA ALA A 67 -8.25 5.75 -0.40
C ALA A 67 -9.45 5.37 -1.27
N ALA A 68 -9.91 6.30 -2.12
CA ALA A 68 -11.03 6.09 -3.04
C ALA A 68 -10.74 4.97 -4.05
N ALA A 69 -9.51 4.90 -4.57
CA ALA A 69 -9.11 3.84 -5.51
C ALA A 69 -9.14 2.45 -4.84
N ARG A 70 -8.64 2.33 -3.61
CA ARG A 70 -8.72 1.07 -2.85
C ARG A 70 -10.17 0.68 -2.57
N ASN A 71 -10.99 1.63 -2.11
CA ASN A 71 -12.41 1.39 -1.84
C ASN A 71 -13.16 0.94 -3.10
N MET A 72 -12.94 1.62 -4.23
CA MET A 72 -13.56 1.25 -5.51
C MET A 72 -13.21 -0.18 -5.91
N GLY A 73 -11.93 -0.53 -5.90
CA GLY A 73 -11.48 -1.87 -6.28
C GLY A 73 -12.03 -2.97 -5.35
N ILE A 74 -12.00 -2.73 -4.03
CA ILE A 74 -12.53 -3.71 -3.05
C ILE A 74 -14.05 -3.83 -3.18
N SER A 75 -14.76 -2.74 -3.44
CA SER A 75 -16.21 -2.76 -3.69
C SER A 75 -16.56 -3.55 -4.96
N ALA A 76 -15.75 -3.41 -6.03
CA ALA A 76 -15.93 -4.09 -7.30
C ALA A 76 -15.56 -5.59 -7.27
N ALA A 77 -14.81 -6.05 -6.27
CA ALA A 77 -14.41 -7.46 -6.11
C ALA A 77 -15.63 -8.40 -6.14
N GLU A 78 -15.56 -9.47 -6.93
CA GLU A 78 -16.66 -10.39 -7.18
C GLU A 78 -16.83 -11.44 -6.08
N THR A 79 -15.81 -11.60 -5.22
CA THR A 79 -15.82 -12.60 -4.15
C THR A 79 -15.81 -11.98 -2.75
N GLY A 80 -16.15 -12.81 -1.75
CA GLY A 80 -16.14 -12.39 -0.34
C GLY A 80 -14.76 -12.28 0.31
N LYS A 81 -13.69 -12.79 -0.34
CA LYS A 81 -12.30 -12.69 0.14
C LYS A 81 -11.50 -11.85 -0.84
N VAL A 82 -10.89 -10.78 -0.35
CA VAL A 82 -10.16 -9.83 -1.18
C VAL A 82 -8.70 -9.78 -0.74
N ILE A 83 -7.79 -9.79 -1.71
CA ILE A 83 -6.37 -9.53 -1.51
C ILE A 83 -6.03 -8.25 -2.25
N PHE A 84 -5.71 -7.20 -1.51
CA PHE A 84 -5.18 -5.97 -2.07
C PHE A 84 -3.66 -6.07 -2.22
N ILE A 85 -3.13 -5.63 -3.36
CA ILE A 85 -1.69 -5.64 -3.66
C ILE A 85 -1.34 -4.36 -4.43
N ASP A 86 -0.37 -3.59 -3.95
CA ASP A 86 0.15 -2.43 -4.69
C ASP A 86 0.79 -2.87 -6.02
N VAL A 87 0.62 -2.03 -7.05
CA VAL A 87 1.05 -2.31 -8.43
C VAL A 87 2.52 -2.67 -8.59
N ASP A 88 3.37 -2.21 -7.68
CA ASP A 88 4.81 -2.45 -7.69
C ASP A 88 5.26 -3.69 -6.91
N CYS A 89 4.35 -4.60 -6.63
CA CYS A 89 4.65 -5.90 -6.04
C CYS A 89 4.76 -7.00 -7.10
N ILE A 90 5.66 -7.97 -6.88
CA ILE A 90 5.71 -9.28 -7.55
C ILE A 90 5.44 -10.31 -6.46
N VAL A 91 4.45 -11.16 -6.65
CA VAL A 91 3.99 -12.11 -5.63
C VAL A 91 4.75 -13.43 -5.68
N SER A 92 4.98 -14.05 -4.51
CA SER A 92 5.49 -15.42 -4.48
C SER A 92 4.41 -16.41 -4.99
N PRO A 93 4.79 -17.56 -5.56
CA PRO A 93 3.82 -18.54 -6.03
C PRO A 93 2.85 -19.06 -4.96
N THR A 94 3.23 -19.04 -3.68
CA THR A 94 2.46 -19.58 -2.56
C THR A 94 1.71 -18.51 -1.77
N LEU A 95 1.92 -17.23 -2.06
CA LEU A 95 1.41 -16.12 -1.26
C LEU A 95 -0.10 -16.20 -1.02
N PHE A 96 -0.89 -16.37 -2.07
CA PHE A 96 -2.34 -16.37 -1.95
C PHE A 96 -2.86 -17.53 -1.10
N ALA A 97 -2.27 -18.73 -1.26
CA ALA A 97 -2.62 -19.88 -0.46
C ALA A 97 -2.34 -19.62 1.03
N ASN A 98 -1.17 -19.07 1.36
CA ASN A 98 -0.77 -18.78 2.74
C ASN A 98 -1.63 -17.68 3.38
N LEU A 99 -1.95 -16.60 2.63
CA LEU A 99 -2.84 -15.55 3.11
C LEU A 99 -4.25 -16.10 3.39
N LEU A 100 -4.83 -16.85 2.45
CA LEU A 100 -6.20 -17.35 2.55
C LEU A 100 -6.37 -18.46 3.58
N MET A 101 -5.32 -19.23 3.87
CA MET A 101 -5.33 -20.27 4.92
C MET A 101 -5.43 -19.63 6.32
N THR A 102 -4.87 -18.43 6.51
CA THR A 102 -4.87 -17.70 7.79
C THR A 102 -6.07 -16.74 7.91
N LEU A 103 -6.66 -16.33 6.79
CA LEU A 103 -7.70 -15.30 6.75
C LEU A 103 -9.00 -15.76 7.43
N GLN A 104 -9.43 -15.00 8.46
CA GLN A 104 -10.69 -15.12 9.19
C GLN A 104 -11.46 -13.79 9.18
N ALA A 105 -12.69 -13.80 9.69
CA ALA A 105 -13.51 -12.58 9.79
C ALA A 105 -12.92 -11.52 10.76
N GLU A 106 -12.15 -11.97 11.75
CA GLU A 106 -11.61 -11.12 12.82
C GLU A 106 -10.16 -10.68 12.57
N ASN A 107 -9.62 -10.93 11.35
CA ASN A 107 -8.26 -10.53 11.06
C ASN A 107 -8.08 -9.93 9.66
N ILE A 108 -6.99 -9.19 9.53
CA ILE A 108 -6.34 -8.78 8.29
C ILE A 108 -5.02 -9.55 8.24
N VAL A 109 -4.73 -10.17 7.11
CA VAL A 109 -3.54 -10.99 6.93
C VAL A 109 -2.61 -10.34 5.91
N THR A 110 -1.32 -10.28 6.21
CA THR A 110 -0.30 -9.71 5.32
C THR A 110 0.96 -10.57 5.31
N ALA A 111 1.92 -10.21 4.46
CA ALA A 111 3.23 -10.86 4.37
C ALA A 111 4.35 -9.79 4.30
N TYR A 112 5.59 -10.24 4.20
CA TYR A 112 6.75 -9.35 4.26
C TYR A 112 7.11 -8.81 2.86
N PRO A 113 7.33 -7.48 2.72
CA PRO A 113 7.95 -6.93 1.52
C PRO A 113 9.47 -7.14 1.55
N LEU A 114 10.01 -7.61 0.44
CA LEU A 114 11.43 -7.54 0.08
C LEU A 114 11.58 -6.55 -1.05
N TYR A 115 12.64 -5.79 -1.08
CA TYR A 115 12.80 -4.65 -2.00
C TYR A 115 13.83 -4.94 -3.09
N LEU A 116 13.42 -4.76 -4.35
CA LEU A 116 14.29 -4.88 -5.51
C LEU A 116 14.98 -3.53 -5.79
N PRO A 117 16.26 -3.55 -6.21
CA PRO A 117 17.01 -2.33 -6.50
C PRO A 117 16.63 -1.66 -7.83
N VAL A 118 15.91 -2.37 -8.70
CA VAL A 118 15.49 -1.93 -10.04
C VAL A 118 14.09 -2.45 -10.37
N VAL A 119 13.46 -1.89 -11.40
CA VAL A 119 12.28 -2.50 -12.03
C VAL A 119 12.76 -3.63 -12.93
N PRO A 120 12.43 -4.90 -12.67
CA PRO A 120 12.90 -6.01 -13.48
C PRO A 120 12.18 -6.09 -14.83
N ASP A 121 12.74 -6.88 -15.74
CA ASP A 121 12.15 -7.11 -17.08
C ASP A 121 11.06 -8.18 -17.07
N THR A 122 10.91 -8.93 -15.99
CA THR A 122 9.95 -10.04 -15.81
C THR A 122 9.32 -10.01 -14.44
N GLY A 123 8.12 -10.60 -14.30
CA GLY A 123 7.44 -10.88 -13.04
C GLY A 123 7.84 -12.20 -12.38
N SER A 124 8.90 -12.88 -12.83
CA SER A 124 9.34 -14.16 -12.28
C SER A 124 9.92 -14.01 -10.86
N TYR A 125 9.13 -14.37 -9.84
CA TYR A 125 9.54 -14.30 -8.44
C TYR A 125 10.81 -15.13 -8.16
N ALA A 126 10.88 -16.35 -8.71
CA ALA A 126 11.99 -17.27 -8.44
C ALA A 126 13.35 -16.70 -8.91
N ASP A 127 13.34 -16.01 -10.06
CA ASP A 127 14.55 -15.44 -10.65
C ASP A 127 15.00 -14.16 -9.95
N LEU A 128 14.09 -13.48 -9.23
CA LEU A 128 14.31 -12.15 -8.65
C LEU A 128 14.56 -12.16 -7.15
N LYS A 129 14.04 -13.16 -6.42
CA LYS A 129 14.09 -13.19 -4.95
C LYS A 129 15.49 -13.01 -4.38
N HIS A 130 16.50 -13.58 -5.00
CA HIS A 130 17.89 -13.50 -4.54
C HIS A 130 18.51 -12.09 -4.59
N GLN A 131 17.91 -11.16 -5.36
CA GLN A 131 18.35 -9.77 -5.53
C GLN A 131 17.67 -8.83 -4.52
N ALA A 132 16.65 -9.31 -3.84
CA ALA A 132 15.83 -8.50 -2.96
C ALA A 132 16.41 -8.37 -1.56
N VAL A 133 16.23 -7.20 -0.94
CA VAL A 133 16.70 -6.89 0.42
C VAL A 133 15.53 -6.68 1.37
N THR A 134 15.72 -7.04 2.63
CA THR A 134 14.71 -6.86 3.69
C THR A 134 14.72 -5.41 4.21
N HIS A 135 13.55 -4.87 4.50
CA HIS A 135 13.46 -3.60 5.22
C HIS A 135 13.77 -3.81 6.72
N PRO A 136 14.68 -3.04 7.34
CA PRO A 136 15.11 -3.28 8.73
C PRO A 136 13.96 -3.32 9.75
N SER A 137 12.90 -2.52 9.55
CA SER A 137 11.72 -2.53 10.46
C SER A 137 10.86 -3.78 10.36
N ARG A 138 11.13 -4.70 9.40
CA ARG A 138 10.35 -5.91 9.16
C ARG A 138 11.03 -7.20 9.63
N GLU A 139 12.30 -7.15 10.01
CA GLU A 139 13.10 -8.34 10.34
C GLU A 139 12.61 -9.12 11.58
N ARG A 140 11.87 -8.47 12.47
CA ARG A 140 11.49 -9.02 13.78
C ARG A 140 10.00 -9.08 14.04
N ILE A 141 9.17 -8.96 13.01
CA ILE A 141 7.72 -9.06 13.18
C ILE A 141 7.37 -10.55 13.36
N PRO A 142 6.58 -10.93 14.39
CA PRO A 142 6.13 -12.31 14.58
C PRO A 142 5.24 -12.80 13.44
N VAL A 143 5.24 -14.11 13.22
CA VAL A 143 4.43 -14.83 12.23
C VAL A 143 3.32 -15.62 12.92
N GLY A 144 2.12 -15.62 12.36
CA GLY A 144 1.00 -16.47 12.79
C GLY A 144 0.28 -16.01 14.07
N GLU A 145 0.70 -14.91 14.65
CA GLU A 145 0.07 -14.32 15.83
C GLU A 145 -0.26 -12.83 15.62
N PRO A 146 -1.20 -12.27 16.38
CA PRO A 146 -1.56 -10.86 16.29
C PRO A 146 -0.38 -9.94 16.63
N VAL A 147 -0.19 -8.91 15.81
CA VAL A 147 0.82 -7.87 16.01
C VAL A 147 0.16 -6.49 16.16
N GLU A 148 0.96 -5.50 16.59
CA GLU A 148 0.51 -4.12 16.68
C GLU A 148 -0.05 -3.60 15.35
N HIS A 149 -1.24 -3.01 15.38
CA HIS A 149 -1.95 -2.52 14.19
C HIS A 149 -1.14 -1.50 13.38
N LEU A 150 -0.27 -0.69 14.02
CA LEU A 150 0.61 0.26 13.34
C LEU A 150 1.74 -0.41 12.55
N GLN A 151 1.88 -1.74 12.60
CA GLN A 151 2.72 -2.50 11.66
C GLN A 151 2.04 -2.69 10.29
N PHE A 152 0.78 -2.33 10.15
CA PHE A 152 0.07 -2.37 8.89
C PHE A 152 0.68 -1.40 7.86
N TRP A 153 0.93 -1.91 6.67
CA TRP A 153 1.19 -1.15 5.46
C TRP A 153 0.22 -1.64 4.39
N SER A 154 -0.45 -0.72 3.73
CA SER A 154 -1.47 -1.07 2.74
C SER A 154 -0.91 -1.65 1.42
N LEU A 155 0.40 -1.84 1.30
CA LEU A 155 1.00 -2.41 0.10
C LEU A 155 0.53 -3.85 -0.21
N LEU A 156 0.17 -4.63 0.81
CA LEU A 156 -0.39 -5.98 0.70
C LEU A 156 -1.25 -6.28 1.91
N PHE A 157 -2.48 -6.71 1.69
CA PHE A 157 -3.30 -7.30 2.75
C PHE A 157 -4.43 -8.16 2.17
N ALA A 158 -4.79 -9.22 2.89
CA ALA A 158 -5.99 -10.00 2.67
C ALA A 158 -7.03 -9.65 3.74
N ILE A 159 -8.28 -9.50 3.32
CA ILE A 159 -9.42 -9.17 4.18
C ILE A 159 -10.70 -9.82 3.65
N GLN A 160 -11.64 -10.17 4.53
CA GLN A 160 -13.01 -10.47 4.09
C GLN A 160 -13.75 -9.17 3.74
N LYS A 161 -14.45 -9.14 2.61
CA LYS A 161 -15.18 -7.95 2.13
C LYS A 161 -16.18 -7.46 3.18
N GLN A 162 -16.88 -8.36 3.85
CA GLN A 162 -17.79 -8.03 4.95
C GLN A 162 -17.06 -7.37 6.13
N THR A 163 -15.85 -7.81 6.47
CA THR A 163 -15.02 -7.18 7.52
C THR A 163 -14.57 -5.80 7.09
N PHE A 164 -14.17 -5.62 5.83
CA PHE A 164 -13.81 -4.31 5.27
C PHE A 164 -14.97 -3.32 5.34
N GLU A 165 -16.17 -3.75 4.96
CA GLU A 165 -17.40 -2.95 5.03
C GLU A 165 -17.77 -2.59 6.49
N LYS A 166 -17.64 -3.55 7.41
CA LYS A 166 -17.88 -3.32 8.85
C LYS A 166 -16.92 -2.29 9.46
N ILE A 167 -15.65 -2.28 9.03
CA ILE A 167 -14.64 -1.30 9.44
C ILE A 167 -14.98 0.09 8.86
N GLY A 168 -15.64 0.16 7.72
CA GLY A 168 -16.00 1.40 7.01
C GLY A 168 -15.06 1.74 5.85
N GLY A 169 -14.14 0.84 5.48
CA GLY A 169 -13.18 1.05 4.40
C GLY A 169 -12.10 2.10 4.72
N PHE A 170 -11.42 2.58 3.69
CA PHE A 170 -10.49 3.71 3.80
C PHE A 170 -11.26 5.03 3.83
N ASP A 171 -10.87 5.96 4.68
CA ASP A 171 -11.47 7.30 4.75
C ASP A 171 -11.00 8.15 3.55
N GLU A 172 -11.89 8.35 2.58
CA GLU A 172 -11.60 9.08 1.31
C GLU A 172 -11.31 10.57 1.50
N SER A 173 -11.52 11.09 2.72
CA SER A 173 -11.11 12.45 3.02
C SER A 173 -9.59 12.61 3.10
N PHE A 174 -8.82 11.51 3.28
CA PHE A 174 -7.37 11.52 3.13
C PHE A 174 -6.99 11.55 1.64
N ILE A 175 -6.73 12.73 1.13
CA ILE A 175 -6.39 12.97 -0.27
C ILE A 175 -4.88 13.10 -0.42
N GLY A 176 -4.31 12.56 -1.50
CA GLY A 176 -2.88 12.58 -1.74
C GLY A 176 -2.17 11.46 -1.02
N TYR A 177 -0.98 11.74 -0.50
CA TYR A 177 -0.09 10.74 0.08
C TYR A 177 0.02 10.93 1.59
N GLY A 178 -0.08 9.80 2.32
CA GLY A 178 0.24 9.69 3.75
C GLY A 178 -0.98 9.73 4.68
N ALA A 179 -0.89 8.94 5.73
CA ALA A 179 -1.84 8.73 6.82
C ALA A 179 -3.11 7.95 6.49
N GLU A 180 -3.47 7.70 5.23
CA GLU A 180 -4.67 6.94 4.87
C GLU A 180 -4.58 5.47 5.32
N ASP A 181 -3.39 4.86 5.25
CA ASP A 181 -3.14 3.49 5.72
C ASP A 181 -3.07 3.43 7.25
N THR A 182 -2.44 4.43 7.88
CA THR A 182 -2.40 4.55 9.34
C THR A 182 -3.79 4.79 9.92
N ASP A 183 -4.63 5.58 9.24
CA ASP A 183 -6.04 5.78 9.61
C ASP A 183 -6.83 4.47 9.53
N PHE A 184 -6.68 3.72 8.44
CA PHE A 184 -7.32 2.42 8.30
C PHE A 184 -6.84 1.43 9.37
N ALA A 185 -5.54 1.48 9.74
CA ALA A 185 -5.01 0.66 10.85
C ALA A 185 -5.69 0.99 12.18
N MET A 186 -5.92 2.25 12.49
CA MET A 186 -6.67 2.67 13.68
C MET A 186 -8.14 2.23 13.61
N MET A 187 -8.78 2.28 12.43
CA MET A 187 -10.17 1.87 12.24
C MET A 187 -10.35 0.37 12.51
N PHE A 188 -9.52 -0.49 11.93
CA PHE A 188 -9.64 -1.92 12.17
C PHE A 188 -9.25 -2.32 13.61
N HIS A 189 -8.30 -1.62 14.23
CA HIS A 189 -7.98 -1.80 15.65
C HIS A 189 -9.19 -1.48 16.56
N ARG A 190 -9.90 -0.38 16.30
CA ARG A 190 -11.14 -0.04 17.01
C ARG A 190 -12.25 -1.08 16.82
N ALA A 191 -12.29 -1.73 15.67
CA ALA A 191 -13.25 -2.80 15.37
C ALA A 191 -12.83 -4.17 15.94
N ASP A 192 -11.74 -4.23 16.72
CA ASP A 192 -11.13 -5.44 17.30
C ASP A 192 -10.67 -6.46 16.24
N VAL A 193 -10.33 -5.99 15.04
CA VAL A 193 -9.76 -6.81 13.97
C VAL A 193 -8.24 -6.87 14.14
N LYS A 194 -7.68 -8.07 14.10
CA LYS A 194 -6.26 -8.32 14.36
C LYS A 194 -5.44 -8.25 13.08
N LEU A 195 -4.19 -7.81 13.16
CA LEU A 195 -3.20 -7.89 12.09
C LEU A 195 -2.33 -9.13 12.30
N ILE A 196 -2.22 -9.98 11.28
CA ILE A 196 -1.42 -11.22 11.32
C ILE A 196 -0.49 -11.26 10.11
N PHE A 197 0.79 -11.58 10.34
CA PHE A 197 1.74 -11.82 9.26
C PHE A 197 1.87 -13.33 8.99
N VAL A 198 1.88 -13.70 7.71
CA VAL A 198 2.25 -15.06 7.28
C VAL A 198 3.71 -15.12 6.85
N HIS A 199 4.32 -16.29 6.93
CA HIS A 199 5.70 -16.50 6.47
C HIS A 199 5.74 -16.64 4.95
N ASP A 200 5.52 -15.53 4.27
CA ASP A 200 5.66 -15.40 2.81
C ASP A 200 6.13 -13.99 2.44
N PHE A 201 6.40 -13.72 1.16
CA PHE A 201 7.03 -12.50 0.71
C PHE A 201 6.40 -11.97 -0.58
N VAL A 202 6.44 -10.65 -0.72
CA VAL A 202 6.30 -9.96 -2.00
C VAL A 202 7.60 -9.24 -2.33
N LEU A 203 7.96 -9.15 -3.61
CA LEU A 203 9.09 -8.35 -4.07
C LEU A 203 8.57 -7.00 -4.50
N HIS A 204 8.90 -5.96 -3.74
CA HIS A 204 8.55 -4.59 -4.08
C HIS A 204 9.53 -4.08 -5.15
N GLN A 205 9.03 -3.79 -6.33
CA GLN A 205 9.79 -3.28 -7.46
C GLN A 205 10.23 -1.84 -7.20
N TYR A 206 11.38 -1.46 -7.71
CA TYR A 206 11.92 -0.12 -7.52
C TYR A 206 11.00 0.95 -8.12
N HIS A 207 10.93 2.07 -7.44
CA HIS A 207 10.49 3.34 -7.97
C HIS A 207 11.20 4.46 -7.22
N ASP A 208 11.27 5.64 -7.83
CA ASP A 208 11.86 6.82 -7.18
C ASP A 208 11.16 7.12 -5.86
N LYS A 209 11.97 7.30 -4.82
CA LYS A 209 11.52 7.60 -3.46
C LYS A 209 12.22 8.84 -2.94
N TYR A 210 11.56 9.47 -1.99
CA TYR A 210 12.08 10.63 -1.27
C TYR A 210 12.10 10.33 0.23
N ASP A 211 13.21 10.62 0.90
CA ASP A 211 13.33 10.47 2.35
C ASP A 211 13.95 11.73 2.97
N PRO A 212 13.16 12.58 3.65
CA PRO A 212 11.71 12.48 3.82
C PRO A 212 10.94 12.78 2.53
N PRO A 213 9.66 12.35 2.41
CA PRO A 213 8.86 12.47 1.18
C PRO A 213 8.36 13.91 0.94
N VAL A 214 9.29 14.83 0.75
CA VAL A 214 9.02 16.29 0.55
C VAL A 214 8.28 16.61 -0.75
N ASN A 215 8.36 15.71 -1.73
CA ASN A 215 7.57 15.80 -2.97
C ASN A 215 6.06 15.70 -2.72
N HIS A 216 5.64 15.12 -1.58
CA HIS A 216 4.27 15.03 -1.10
C HIS A 216 3.99 15.93 0.11
N PHE A 217 4.84 16.94 0.35
CA PHE A 217 4.79 17.79 1.54
C PHE A 217 3.40 18.31 1.87
N GLN A 218 2.70 18.89 0.89
CA GLN A 218 1.40 19.51 1.12
C GLN A 218 0.37 18.49 1.62
N SER A 219 0.22 17.36 0.92
CA SER A 219 -0.75 16.32 1.29
C SER A 219 -0.41 15.67 2.63
N ILE A 220 0.87 15.46 2.92
CA ILE A 220 1.31 14.90 4.22
C ILE A 220 0.91 15.83 5.37
N ILE A 221 1.07 17.15 5.23
CA ILE A 221 0.68 18.11 6.27
C ILE A 221 -0.84 18.15 6.46
N GLU A 222 -1.59 18.26 5.38
CA GLU A 222 -3.06 18.28 5.41
C GLU A 222 -3.62 16.99 6.03
N ASN A 223 -3.09 15.84 5.62
CA ASN A 223 -3.49 14.54 6.16
C ASN A 223 -3.05 14.35 7.62
N ALA A 224 -1.88 14.86 8.02
CA ALA A 224 -1.46 14.83 9.43
C ALA A 224 -2.38 15.66 10.34
N ILE A 225 -2.82 16.83 9.88
CA ILE A 225 -3.78 17.68 10.61
C ILE A 225 -5.13 16.96 10.71
N ARG A 226 -5.64 16.38 9.60
CA ARG A 226 -6.89 15.61 9.57
C ARG A 226 -6.84 14.40 10.50
N TYR A 227 -5.76 13.64 10.45
CA TYR A 227 -5.54 12.49 11.33
C TYR A 227 -5.56 12.92 12.80
N LYS A 228 -4.86 14.00 13.16
CA LYS A 228 -4.87 14.55 14.52
C LYS A 228 -6.27 14.99 14.98
N GLN A 229 -7.06 15.62 14.10
CA GLN A 229 -8.46 15.97 14.40
C GLN A 229 -9.29 14.74 14.76
N LYS A 230 -9.09 13.61 14.05
CA LYS A 230 -9.81 12.35 14.22
C LYS A 230 -9.31 11.56 15.45
N TRP A 231 -8.01 11.39 15.58
CA TRP A 231 -7.38 10.47 16.53
C TRP A 231 -6.69 11.14 17.74
N LYS A 232 -6.57 12.46 17.76
CA LYS A 232 -5.94 13.28 18.81
C LYS A 232 -4.43 13.08 18.98
N VAL A 233 -3.77 12.43 18.03
CA VAL A 233 -2.33 12.22 17.96
C VAL A 233 -1.83 12.53 16.56
N LEU A 234 -0.55 12.90 16.40
CA LEU A 234 0.07 13.10 15.09
C LEU A 234 0.55 11.76 14.50
N PRO A 235 0.23 11.47 13.23
CA PRO A 235 0.79 10.33 12.51
C PRO A 235 2.19 10.66 11.97
N MET A 236 2.84 9.71 11.31
CA MET A 236 4.05 9.94 10.48
C MET A 236 5.13 10.80 11.18
N GLN A 237 5.32 10.64 12.48
CA GLN A 237 6.18 11.50 13.31
C GLN A 237 7.62 11.62 12.77
N ARG A 238 8.16 10.55 12.14
CA ARG A 238 9.50 10.57 11.52
C ARG A 238 9.57 11.63 10.42
N TRP A 239 8.57 11.70 9.54
CA TRP A 239 8.53 12.66 8.44
C TRP A 239 8.30 14.08 8.94
N LEU A 240 7.36 14.25 9.88
CA LEU A 240 7.06 15.56 10.46
C LEU A 240 8.29 16.15 11.18
N LYS A 241 9.01 15.35 11.98
CA LYS A 241 10.28 15.77 12.61
C LYS A 241 11.36 16.14 11.58
N ALA A 242 11.44 15.40 10.48
CA ALA A 242 12.37 15.72 9.39
C ALA A 242 11.99 17.04 8.70
N PHE A 243 10.71 17.29 8.45
CA PHE A 243 10.23 18.56 7.89
C PHE A 243 10.50 19.74 8.83
N GLU A 244 10.34 19.56 10.13
CA GLU A 244 10.67 20.57 11.14
C GLU A 244 12.18 20.86 11.14
N LYS A 245 13.03 19.83 11.11
CA LYS A 245 14.49 19.98 11.00
C LYS A 245 14.93 20.69 9.71
N MET A 246 14.17 20.53 8.62
CA MET A 246 14.40 21.23 7.35
C MET A 246 13.90 22.68 7.36
N GLY A 247 13.26 23.16 8.46
CA GLY A 247 12.69 24.48 8.58
C GLY A 247 11.41 24.71 7.75
N LEU A 248 10.73 23.62 7.36
CA LEU A 248 9.51 23.68 6.55
C LEU A 248 8.26 23.88 7.42
N ILE A 249 8.25 23.32 8.62
CA ILE A 249 7.14 23.41 9.57
C ILE A 249 7.67 23.71 10.98
N LYS A 250 6.73 24.08 11.86
CA LYS A 250 6.92 24.12 13.31
C LYS A 250 5.77 23.37 13.97
N ILE A 251 6.09 22.54 14.96
CA ILE A 251 5.14 21.83 15.80
C ILE A 251 5.16 22.44 17.19
N ASP A 252 4.02 22.89 17.71
CA ASP A 252 3.92 23.47 19.03
C ASP A 252 3.71 22.39 20.14
N GLN A 253 3.67 22.81 21.41
CA GLN A 253 3.51 21.92 22.56
C GLN A 253 2.16 21.16 22.59
N THR A 254 1.20 21.57 21.76
CA THR A 254 -0.12 20.96 21.60
C THR A 254 -0.23 20.20 20.29
N ASP A 255 0.91 19.87 19.67
CA ASP A 255 1.00 19.17 18.40
C ASP A 255 0.32 19.89 17.21
N ASN A 256 0.14 21.23 17.25
CA ASN A 256 -0.35 21.96 16.08
C ASN A 256 0.81 22.20 15.11
N ILE A 257 0.53 21.95 13.83
CA ILE A 257 1.48 22.14 12.75
C ILE A 257 1.24 23.50 12.12
N SER A 258 2.32 24.33 12.06
CA SER A 258 2.35 25.58 11.31
C SER A 258 3.35 25.45 10.15
N VAL A 259 2.93 25.70 8.93
CA VAL A 259 3.81 25.71 7.75
C VAL A 259 4.59 27.01 7.75
N ILE A 260 5.91 26.94 7.72
CA ILE A 260 6.84 28.09 7.64
C ILE A 260 7.10 28.42 6.17
N GLN A 261 7.41 27.40 5.36
CA GLN A 261 7.68 27.55 3.93
C GLN A 261 7.47 26.22 3.20
N LYS A 262 7.28 26.26 1.89
CA LYS A 262 7.28 25.07 1.04
C LYS A 262 8.72 24.60 0.78
N PRO A 263 8.91 23.27 0.51
CA PRO A 263 10.22 22.80 0.11
C PRO A 263 10.67 23.45 -1.20
N THR A 264 11.97 23.80 -1.27
CA THR A 264 12.60 24.28 -2.51
C THR A 264 12.91 23.11 -3.44
N ASP A 265 13.10 23.38 -4.74
CA ASP A 265 13.50 22.36 -5.72
C ASP A 265 14.81 21.67 -5.32
N SER A 266 15.73 22.40 -4.71
CA SER A 266 17.00 21.84 -4.18
C SER A 266 16.74 20.86 -3.04
N GLN A 267 15.86 21.20 -2.09
CA GLN A 267 15.49 20.31 -1.00
C GLN A 267 14.79 19.04 -1.52
N ILE A 268 13.91 19.17 -2.52
CA ILE A 268 13.24 18.02 -3.17
C ILE A 268 14.29 17.12 -3.83
N LYS A 269 15.18 17.66 -4.65
CA LYS A 269 16.25 16.90 -5.32
C LYS A 269 17.17 16.18 -4.33
N ASN A 270 17.54 16.86 -3.23
CA ASN A 270 18.43 16.29 -2.22
C ASN A 270 17.76 15.21 -1.35
N SER A 271 16.44 15.10 -1.38
CA SER A 271 15.69 14.08 -0.64
C SER A 271 15.47 12.80 -1.44
N VAL A 272 15.92 12.72 -2.70
CA VAL A 272 15.85 11.47 -3.48
C VAL A 272 16.67 10.39 -2.77
N SER A 273 15.98 9.31 -2.39
CA SER A 273 16.60 8.17 -1.70
C SER A 273 17.32 7.26 -2.69
N LYS A 274 18.52 6.81 -2.30
CA LYS A 274 19.29 5.79 -3.04
C LYS A 274 19.03 4.37 -2.52
N HIS A 275 18.26 4.23 -1.43
CA HIS A 275 17.93 2.94 -0.85
C HIS A 275 16.75 2.29 -1.58
N PRO A 276 16.73 0.96 -1.75
CA PRO A 276 15.62 0.28 -2.40
C PRO A 276 14.33 0.25 -1.55
N TYR A 277 14.41 0.58 -0.26
CA TYR A 277 13.28 0.60 0.68
C TYR A 277 13.08 1.97 1.31
#